data_634263b1b9f0b86b976809cada134792
#
_entry.id   634263b1b9f0b86b976809cada134792
#
_cell.length_a   1.000
_cell.length_b   1.000
_cell.length_c   1.000
_cell.angle_alpha   90.00
_cell.angle_beta   90.00
_cell.angle_gamma   90.00
#
_symmetry.space_group_name_H-M   'P 1'
#
loop_
_entity.id
_entity.type
_entity.pdbx_description
1 polymer ?
#
loop_
_entity_poly.entity_id
_entity_poly.type
_entity_poly.pdbx_seq_one_letter_code
_entity_poly.pdbx_strand_id
1 'polypeptide(L)'
;MGTRDIAEFLDISRSTVCRVLRKLKKPAGNEVPKSVVALMDASYWGDNFGVVVAKDNLTGRVLWHKFIDRKERVEDYVEGVRWLEEECHAKVLCVVSDGLRGLKERLSPRLFQHCQFHQILTIRERITSRPKLEAAKEFYDLVNFMPRTDRASFEGLLGEWETKWKKVARKRGLGADGKMHYVNKNLRSAWLGVRKNMPYLWTFEEHYGLGIPNTNNAIEALFSDMKQKLRLHRGLSMERRKLLISRLLIAHSPYRTGAGGEIRSPFDT
;
A
#
# COMPACT_ATOMS: atom_id res chain seq x y z
N MET A 1 15.92 -5.65 20.37
CA MET A 1 16.20 -6.43 21.58
C MET A 1 15.83 -7.88 21.32
N GLY A 2 16.78 -8.78 21.28
CA GLY A 2 16.56 -10.21 21.07
C GLY A 2 16.19 -10.92 22.38
N THR A 3 15.83 -12.22 22.31
CA THR A 3 15.49 -12.99 23.51
C THR A 3 16.67 -13.15 24.49
N ARG A 4 17.91 -13.01 23.99
CA ARG A 4 19.11 -12.99 24.86
C ARG A 4 19.21 -11.68 25.62
N ASP A 5 19.05 -10.55 24.93
CA ASP A 5 19.14 -9.23 25.54
C ASP A 5 18.04 -9.02 26.60
N ILE A 6 16.83 -9.55 26.32
CA ILE A 6 15.72 -9.55 27.29
C ILE A 6 16.05 -10.40 28.53
N ALA A 7 16.65 -11.57 28.32
CA ALA A 7 17.05 -12.47 29.37
C ALA A 7 18.10 -11.83 30.28
N GLU A 8 19.11 -11.21 29.68
CA GLU A 8 20.19 -10.48 30.38
C GLU A 8 19.63 -9.26 31.11
N PHE A 9 18.81 -8.44 30.47
CA PHE A 9 18.21 -7.25 31.07
C PHE A 9 17.30 -7.56 32.28
N LEU A 10 16.56 -8.69 32.21
CA LEU A 10 15.63 -9.11 33.29
C LEU A 10 16.24 -10.11 34.27
N ASP A 11 17.54 -10.43 34.15
CA ASP A 11 18.23 -11.45 34.95
C ASP A 11 17.48 -12.77 35.05
N ILE A 12 16.96 -13.26 33.93
CA ILE A 12 16.25 -14.53 33.81
C ILE A 12 16.77 -15.40 32.69
N SER A 13 16.55 -16.70 32.75
CA SER A 13 17.00 -17.57 31.68
C SER A 13 16.29 -17.29 30.35
N ARG A 14 17.02 -17.44 29.22
CA ARG A 14 16.43 -17.35 27.87
C ARG A 14 15.27 -18.31 27.68
N SER A 15 15.31 -19.49 28.29
CA SER A 15 14.22 -20.46 28.26
C SER A 15 12.96 -19.91 28.94
N THR A 16 13.10 -19.17 30.03
CA THR A 16 12.00 -18.47 30.72
C THR A 16 11.39 -17.41 29.80
N VAL A 17 12.22 -16.56 29.18
CA VAL A 17 11.75 -15.59 28.19
C VAL A 17 10.97 -16.27 27.07
N CYS A 18 11.51 -17.34 26.49
CA CYS A 18 10.83 -18.10 25.43
C CYS A 18 9.50 -18.73 25.91
N ARG A 19 9.46 -19.25 27.16
CA ARG A 19 8.24 -19.80 27.75
C ARG A 19 7.16 -18.76 27.97
N VAL A 20 7.52 -17.56 28.45
CA VAL A 20 6.58 -16.43 28.61
C VAL A 20 6.06 -15.98 27.26
N LEU A 21 6.95 -15.82 26.26
CA LEU A 21 6.56 -15.44 24.91
C LEU A 21 5.60 -16.46 24.24
N ARG A 22 5.73 -17.74 24.54
CA ARG A 22 4.79 -18.79 24.06
C ARG A 22 3.39 -18.66 24.66
N LYS A 23 3.29 -18.19 25.91
CA LYS A 23 2.01 -18.03 26.64
C LYS A 23 1.29 -16.73 26.28
N LEU A 24 1.93 -15.83 25.52
CA LEU A 24 1.30 -14.58 25.13
C LEU A 24 0.16 -14.86 24.16
N LYS A 25 -1.07 -14.49 24.55
CA LYS A 25 -2.25 -14.56 23.68
C LYS A 25 -2.10 -13.62 22.48
N LYS A 26 -2.80 -13.92 21.38
CA LYS A 26 -2.94 -12.97 20.27
C LYS A 26 -3.49 -11.64 20.83
N PRO A 27 -2.99 -10.50 20.37
CA PRO A 27 -3.56 -9.23 20.80
C PRO A 27 -5.00 -9.13 20.29
N ALA A 28 -5.88 -8.54 21.10
CA ALA A 28 -7.20 -8.13 20.64
C ALA A 28 -7.04 -7.14 19.46
N GLY A 29 -7.93 -7.20 18.48
CA GLY A 29 -7.99 -6.25 17.37
C GLY A 29 -8.35 -4.84 17.86
N ASN A 30 -8.17 -3.86 16.98
CA ASN A 30 -8.64 -2.51 17.24
C ASN A 30 -10.14 -2.42 17.00
N GLU A 31 -10.83 -1.58 17.78
CA GLU A 31 -12.20 -1.22 17.49
C GLU A 31 -12.29 -0.56 16.12
N VAL A 32 -13.26 -1.02 15.30
CA VAL A 32 -13.45 -0.52 13.94
C VAL A 32 -14.41 0.67 13.97
N PRO A 33 -14.06 1.82 13.38
CA PRO A 33 -14.95 2.97 13.29
C PRO A 33 -16.16 2.67 12.39
N LYS A 34 -17.27 3.38 12.61
CA LYS A 34 -18.48 3.26 11.77
C LYS A 34 -18.24 3.62 10.31
N SER A 35 -17.27 4.50 10.03
CA SER A 35 -16.86 4.88 8.68
C SER A 35 -15.34 4.84 8.56
N VAL A 36 -14.83 4.32 7.46
CA VAL A 36 -13.41 4.03 7.25
C VAL A 36 -12.94 4.59 5.91
N VAL A 37 -11.80 5.27 5.92
CA VAL A 37 -10.97 5.52 4.73
C VAL A 37 -9.81 4.53 4.78
N ALA A 38 -9.95 3.42 4.05
CA ALA A 38 -9.02 2.29 4.15
C ALA A 38 -7.77 2.51 3.29
N LEU A 39 -6.62 2.69 3.93
CA LEU A 39 -5.32 2.54 3.29
C LEU A 39 -5.03 1.05 3.19
N MET A 40 -4.80 0.54 1.98
CA MET A 40 -4.53 -0.88 1.78
C MET A 40 -3.26 -1.08 0.95
N ASP A 41 -2.42 -1.96 1.44
CA ASP A 41 -1.14 -2.28 0.79
C ASP A 41 -0.61 -3.62 1.28
N ALA A 42 0.37 -4.19 0.56
CA ALA A 42 1.04 -5.44 0.92
C ALA A 42 2.53 -5.22 1.18
N SER A 43 3.05 -5.95 2.14
CA SER A 43 4.49 -5.96 2.42
C SER A 43 5.04 -7.39 2.47
N TYR A 44 6.27 -7.57 1.99
CA TYR A 44 6.91 -8.88 1.82
C TYR A 44 8.22 -9.00 2.60
N TRP A 45 8.49 -10.24 3.04
CA TRP A 45 9.74 -10.67 3.65
C TRP A 45 10.27 -11.92 2.92
N GLY A 46 11.03 -11.70 1.84
CA GLY A 46 11.41 -12.72 0.88
C GLY A 46 10.29 -12.96 -0.16
N ASP A 47 10.43 -14.02 -0.95
CA ASP A 47 9.61 -14.23 -2.14
C ASP A 47 8.22 -14.81 -1.85
N ASN A 48 8.06 -15.53 -0.73
CA ASN A 48 6.87 -16.35 -0.46
C ASN A 48 6.20 -16.03 0.88
N PHE A 49 6.46 -14.87 1.47
CA PHE A 49 5.81 -14.49 2.72
C PHE A 49 5.54 -12.99 2.76
N GLY A 50 4.28 -12.64 2.86
CA GLY A 50 3.81 -11.26 2.93
C GLY A 50 2.62 -11.08 3.85
N VAL A 51 2.22 -9.84 4.01
CA VAL A 51 1.00 -9.44 4.71
C VAL A 51 0.31 -8.33 3.93
N VAL A 52 -0.99 -8.50 3.70
CA VAL A 52 -1.89 -7.43 3.25
C VAL A 52 -2.48 -6.77 4.49
N VAL A 53 -2.52 -5.46 4.51
CA VAL A 53 -2.98 -4.67 5.66
C VAL A 53 -4.05 -3.69 5.23
N ALA A 54 -5.09 -3.53 6.03
CA ALA A 54 -6.03 -2.41 5.96
C ALA A 54 -5.87 -1.53 7.21
N LYS A 55 -5.53 -0.26 6.99
CA LYS A 55 -5.35 0.76 8.02
C LYS A 55 -6.33 1.89 7.77
N ASP A 56 -7.04 2.33 8.80
CA ASP A 56 -7.88 3.51 8.67
C ASP A 56 -7.05 4.79 8.68
N ASN A 57 -7.25 5.66 7.70
CA ASN A 57 -6.54 6.93 7.63
C ASN A 57 -6.97 7.91 8.72
N LEU A 58 -8.25 7.90 9.10
CA LEU A 58 -8.81 8.88 10.03
C LEU A 58 -8.35 8.65 11.47
N THR A 59 -8.31 7.39 11.90
CA THR A 59 -7.87 7.01 13.25
C THR A 59 -6.42 6.55 13.32
N GLY A 60 -5.79 6.26 12.18
CA GLY A 60 -4.45 5.70 12.11
C GLY A 60 -4.35 4.25 12.59
N ARG A 61 -5.48 3.56 12.84
CA ARG A 61 -5.50 2.19 13.36
C ARG A 61 -5.38 1.17 12.24
N VAL A 62 -4.62 0.10 12.49
CA VAL A 62 -4.67 -1.10 11.67
C VAL A 62 -5.93 -1.87 12.05
N LEU A 63 -6.83 -2.05 11.11
CA LEU A 63 -8.13 -2.67 11.33
C LEU A 63 -8.13 -4.14 10.94
N TRP A 64 -7.41 -4.49 9.87
CA TRP A 64 -7.37 -5.85 9.34
C TRP A 64 -6.01 -6.16 8.74
N HIS A 65 -5.61 -7.43 8.78
CA HIS A 65 -4.45 -7.93 8.06
C HIS A 65 -4.59 -9.41 7.74
N LYS A 66 -4.00 -9.81 6.62
CA LYS A 66 -3.96 -11.20 6.14
C LYS A 66 -2.56 -11.57 5.73
N PHE A 67 -2.04 -12.69 6.25
CA PHE A 67 -0.80 -13.26 5.77
C PHE A 67 -1.01 -13.96 4.43
N ILE A 68 -0.06 -13.78 3.52
CA ILE A 68 -0.04 -14.39 2.20
C ILE A 68 1.30 -15.09 1.98
N ASP A 69 1.27 -16.22 1.26
CA ASP A 69 2.44 -17.03 0.88
C ASP A 69 2.79 -16.90 -0.61
N ARG A 70 2.23 -15.91 -1.26
CA ARG A 70 2.33 -15.59 -2.69
C ARG A 70 2.27 -14.08 -2.90
N LYS A 71 2.40 -13.64 -4.15
CA LYS A 71 2.07 -12.25 -4.50
C LYS A 71 0.59 -11.97 -4.24
N GLU A 72 0.30 -10.75 -3.79
CA GLU A 72 -1.04 -10.26 -3.55
C GLU A 72 -1.95 -10.37 -4.78
N ARG A 73 -3.22 -10.56 -4.54
CA ARG A 73 -4.28 -10.60 -5.55
C ARG A 73 -5.39 -9.63 -5.18
N VAL A 74 -6.20 -9.28 -6.16
CA VAL A 74 -7.38 -8.42 -5.96
C VAL A 74 -8.29 -8.97 -4.86
N GLU A 75 -8.44 -10.29 -4.79
CA GLU A 75 -9.27 -10.98 -3.80
C GLU A 75 -8.82 -10.74 -2.36
N ASP A 76 -7.51 -10.57 -2.12
CA ASP A 76 -6.99 -10.31 -0.77
C ASP A 76 -7.45 -8.94 -0.26
N TYR A 77 -7.52 -7.95 -1.13
CA TYR A 77 -8.03 -6.61 -0.81
C TYR A 77 -9.55 -6.60 -0.65
N VAL A 78 -10.26 -7.28 -1.56
CA VAL A 78 -11.72 -7.41 -1.49
C VAL A 78 -12.16 -8.11 -0.21
N GLU A 79 -11.44 -9.15 0.22
CA GLU A 79 -11.69 -9.86 1.47
C GLU A 79 -11.56 -8.91 2.67
N GLY A 80 -10.50 -8.09 2.72
CA GLY A 80 -10.32 -7.12 3.79
C GLY A 80 -11.44 -6.07 3.85
N VAL A 81 -11.87 -5.56 2.70
CA VAL A 81 -12.99 -4.61 2.62
C VAL A 81 -14.30 -5.27 3.04
N ARG A 82 -14.57 -6.49 2.56
CA ARG A 82 -15.75 -7.26 2.93
C ARG A 82 -15.80 -7.53 4.42
N TRP A 83 -14.68 -7.93 5.02
CA TRP A 83 -14.60 -8.14 6.46
C TRP A 83 -14.94 -6.87 7.26
N LEU A 84 -14.45 -5.70 6.84
CA LEU A 84 -14.78 -4.42 7.49
C LEU A 84 -16.28 -4.12 7.40
N GLU A 85 -16.93 -4.45 6.30
CA GLU A 85 -18.35 -4.12 6.07
C GLU A 85 -19.30 -5.17 6.66
N GLU A 86 -19.04 -6.44 6.42
CA GLU A 86 -19.94 -7.54 6.79
C GLU A 86 -19.77 -7.94 8.27
N GLU A 87 -18.52 -8.05 8.75
CA GLU A 87 -18.24 -8.51 10.11
C GLU A 87 -18.17 -7.34 11.11
N CYS A 88 -17.62 -6.21 10.71
CA CYS A 88 -17.46 -5.05 11.58
C CYS A 88 -18.57 -3.99 11.40
N HIS A 89 -19.46 -4.17 10.43
CA HIS A 89 -20.54 -3.23 10.09
C HIS A 89 -20.06 -1.78 9.85
N ALA A 90 -18.83 -1.64 9.36
CA ALA A 90 -18.23 -0.36 9.03
C ALA A 90 -18.55 0.03 7.59
N LYS A 91 -18.81 1.30 7.33
CA LYS A 91 -18.95 1.83 5.97
C LYS A 91 -17.58 2.18 5.42
N VAL A 92 -17.07 1.42 4.43
CA VAL A 92 -15.84 1.77 3.72
C VAL A 92 -16.14 2.86 2.69
N LEU A 93 -15.72 4.10 2.98
CA LEU A 93 -15.97 5.27 2.15
C LEU A 93 -15.06 5.31 0.93
N CYS A 94 -13.79 5.03 1.15
CA CYS A 94 -12.75 5.05 0.11
C CYS A 94 -11.68 4.00 0.41
N VAL A 95 -11.13 3.41 -0.65
CA VAL A 95 -9.91 2.61 -0.57
C VAL A 95 -8.78 3.36 -1.26
N VAL A 96 -7.66 3.54 -0.56
CA VAL A 96 -6.41 4.13 -1.08
C VAL A 96 -5.40 3.01 -1.26
N SER A 97 -4.93 2.78 -2.49
CA SER A 97 -4.03 1.67 -2.81
C SER A 97 -3.13 1.99 -4.01
N ASP A 98 -2.16 1.12 -4.28
CA ASP A 98 -1.22 1.20 -5.40
C ASP A 98 -1.85 0.98 -6.80
N GLY A 99 -3.12 0.59 -6.86
CA GLY A 99 -3.87 0.39 -8.09
C GLY A 99 -3.59 -0.94 -8.78
N LEU A 100 -3.49 -2.02 -8.03
CA LEU A 100 -3.46 -3.38 -8.55
C LEU A 100 -4.54 -3.56 -9.63
N ARG A 101 -4.15 -4.14 -10.77
CA ARG A 101 -5.03 -4.25 -11.94
C ARG A 101 -6.33 -5.00 -11.61
N GLY A 102 -7.47 -4.38 -11.88
CA GLY A 102 -8.81 -4.90 -11.59
C GLY A 102 -9.33 -4.58 -10.19
N LEU A 103 -8.50 -4.02 -9.30
CA LEU A 103 -8.91 -3.75 -7.91
C LEU A 103 -10.04 -2.72 -7.83
N LYS A 104 -9.90 -1.58 -8.51
CA LYS A 104 -10.89 -0.50 -8.49
C LYS A 104 -12.25 -0.95 -9.02
N GLU A 105 -12.26 -1.78 -10.06
CA GLU A 105 -13.49 -2.34 -10.64
C GLU A 105 -14.21 -3.26 -9.65
N ARG A 106 -13.44 -4.05 -8.89
CA ARG A 106 -13.96 -4.98 -7.87
C ARG A 106 -14.41 -4.27 -6.59
N LEU A 107 -13.88 -3.10 -6.31
CA LEU A 107 -14.24 -2.29 -5.14
C LEU A 107 -15.43 -1.35 -5.40
N SER A 108 -15.85 -1.16 -6.65
CA SER A 108 -17.03 -0.37 -6.99
C SER A 108 -18.27 -0.87 -6.22
N PRO A 109 -19.17 0.02 -5.71
CA PRO A 109 -19.25 1.47 -5.97
C PRO A 109 -18.47 2.36 -4.98
N ARG A 110 -17.58 1.81 -4.15
CA ARG A 110 -16.79 2.58 -3.19
C ARG A 110 -15.82 3.50 -3.93
N LEU A 111 -15.50 4.64 -3.32
CA LEU A 111 -14.48 5.53 -3.86
C LEU A 111 -13.12 4.81 -3.87
N PHE A 112 -12.33 5.12 -4.88
CA PHE A 112 -10.97 4.61 -5.01
C PHE A 112 -9.99 5.76 -5.26
N GLN A 113 -8.97 5.87 -4.40
CA GLN A 113 -7.85 6.79 -4.61
C GLN A 113 -6.63 5.98 -5.02
N HIS A 114 -6.12 6.21 -6.22
CA HIS A 114 -4.84 5.67 -6.63
C HIS A 114 -3.71 6.44 -5.97
N CYS A 115 -2.83 5.77 -5.24
CA CYS A 115 -1.72 6.38 -4.54
C CYS A 115 -0.78 7.11 -5.52
N GLN A 116 -0.69 8.44 -5.39
CA GLN A 116 0.16 9.26 -6.28
C GLN A 116 1.64 8.87 -6.18
N PHE A 117 2.12 8.48 -4.99
CA PHE A 117 3.49 8.01 -4.82
C PHE A 117 3.77 6.72 -5.62
N HIS A 118 2.89 5.73 -5.56
CA HIS A 118 3.02 4.51 -6.36
C HIS A 118 2.88 4.78 -7.87
N GLN A 119 2.06 5.75 -8.27
CA GLN A 119 2.01 6.19 -9.66
C GLN A 119 3.38 6.71 -10.11
N ILE A 120 4.03 7.55 -9.32
CA ILE A 120 5.38 8.10 -9.59
C ILE A 120 6.41 6.97 -9.64
N LEU A 121 6.40 6.03 -8.71
CA LEU A 121 7.30 4.87 -8.71
C LEU A 121 7.14 4.05 -9.98
N THR A 122 5.91 3.73 -10.38
CA THR A 122 5.62 2.99 -11.63
C THR A 122 6.17 3.71 -12.86
N ILE A 123 6.09 5.03 -12.89
CA ILE A 123 6.67 5.83 -14.00
C ILE A 123 8.20 5.74 -13.97
N ARG A 124 8.81 5.89 -12.79
CA ARG A 124 10.26 5.77 -12.61
C ARG A 124 10.80 4.41 -13.06
N GLU A 125 10.11 3.33 -12.76
CA GLU A 125 10.48 1.99 -13.22
C GLU A 125 10.44 1.86 -14.74
N ARG A 126 9.48 2.50 -15.40
CA ARG A 126 9.31 2.43 -16.87
C ARG A 126 10.30 3.28 -17.64
N ILE A 127 10.54 4.53 -17.23
CA ILE A 127 11.36 5.49 -17.97
C ILE A 127 12.69 5.81 -17.29
N THR A 128 13.02 5.13 -16.17
CA THR A 128 14.16 5.35 -15.28
C THR A 128 14.11 6.68 -14.52
N SER A 129 14.98 6.84 -13.50
CA SER A 129 15.13 8.10 -12.75
C SER A 129 16.01 9.14 -13.49
N ARG A 130 16.72 8.72 -14.54
CA ARG A 130 17.61 9.56 -15.35
C ARG A 130 17.37 9.29 -16.84
N PRO A 131 16.20 9.68 -17.39
CA PRO A 131 15.89 9.43 -18.78
C PRO A 131 16.79 10.27 -19.70
N LYS A 132 17.20 9.68 -20.83
CA LYS A 132 18.04 10.38 -21.81
C LYS A 132 17.22 11.19 -22.81
N LEU A 133 16.02 10.71 -23.14
CA LEU A 133 15.12 11.36 -24.11
C LEU A 133 14.47 12.59 -23.46
N GLU A 134 14.51 13.73 -24.13
CA GLU A 134 13.97 14.99 -23.58
C GLU A 134 12.48 14.89 -23.23
N ALA A 135 11.69 14.28 -24.12
CA ALA A 135 10.28 14.00 -23.84
C ALA A 135 10.06 13.17 -22.55
N ALA A 136 10.99 12.28 -22.22
CA ALA A 136 10.90 11.46 -21.02
C ALA A 136 11.39 12.21 -19.77
N LYS A 137 12.35 13.15 -19.89
CA LYS A 137 12.77 14.02 -18.80
C LYS A 137 11.64 14.96 -18.39
N GLU A 138 11.08 15.70 -19.35
CA GLU A 138 9.95 16.59 -19.08
C GLU A 138 8.75 15.83 -18.50
N PHE A 139 8.46 14.61 -19.00
CA PHE A 139 7.39 13.78 -18.45
C PHE A 139 7.69 13.33 -17.02
N TYR A 140 8.93 13.00 -16.72
CA TYR A 140 9.37 12.61 -15.38
C TYR A 140 9.21 13.77 -14.39
N ASP A 141 9.62 14.96 -14.78
CA ASP A 141 9.51 16.17 -13.96
C ASP A 141 8.04 16.53 -13.70
N LEU A 142 7.21 16.48 -14.76
CA LEU A 142 5.77 16.66 -14.65
C LEU A 142 5.13 15.68 -13.64
N VAL A 143 5.46 14.40 -13.74
CA VAL A 143 4.89 13.39 -12.84
C VAL A 143 5.37 13.55 -11.40
N ASN A 144 6.63 13.96 -11.18
CA ASN A 144 7.14 14.27 -9.84
C ASN A 144 6.50 15.53 -9.22
N PHE A 145 5.94 16.40 -10.04
CA PHE A 145 5.20 17.58 -9.57
C PHE A 145 3.77 17.26 -9.12
N MET A 146 3.22 16.10 -9.52
CA MET A 146 1.86 15.63 -9.22
C MET A 146 1.39 15.86 -7.77
N PRO A 147 2.16 15.53 -6.71
CA PRO A 147 1.70 15.70 -5.33
C PRO A 147 1.63 17.16 -4.85
N ARG A 148 2.11 18.10 -5.67
CA ARG A 148 2.20 19.53 -5.35
C ARG A 148 1.25 20.39 -6.18
N THR A 149 0.36 19.77 -6.94
CA THR A 149 -0.56 20.43 -7.86
C THR A 149 -1.97 19.86 -7.73
N ASP A 150 -2.97 20.64 -8.08
CA ASP A 150 -4.35 20.21 -8.22
C ASP A 150 -4.58 19.48 -9.56
N ARG A 151 -5.75 18.85 -9.68
CA ARG A 151 -6.13 18.11 -10.87
C ARG A 151 -6.13 18.95 -12.14
N ALA A 152 -6.76 20.12 -12.10
CA ALA A 152 -6.94 20.96 -13.28
C ALA A 152 -5.59 21.45 -13.82
N SER A 153 -4.71 21.93 -12.93
CA SER A 153 -3.36 22.36 -13.27
C SER A 153 -2.52 21.21 -13.84
N PHE A 154 -2.60 20.01 -13.24
CA PHE A 154 -1.89 18.85 -13.75
C PHE A 154 -2.40 18.41 -15.13
N GLU A 155 -3.70 18.40 -15.36
CA GLU A 155 -4.31 18.10 -16.66
C GLU A 155 -3.87 19.12 -17.74
N GLY A 156 -3.75 20.40 -17.39
CA GLY A 156 -3.22 21.44 -18.24
C GLY A 156 -1.76 21.17 -18.66
N LEU A 157 -0.88 20.97 -17.68
CA LEU A 157 0.54 20.65 -17.91
C LEU A 157 0.72 19.35 -18.73
N LEU A 158 -0.10 18.32 -18.47
CA LEU A 158 -0.08 17.08 -19.24
C LEU A 158 -0.53 17.34 -20.70
N GLY A 159 -1.50 18.22 -20.92
CA GLY A 159 -1.96 18.63 -22.24
C GLY A 159 -0.88 19.36 -23.04
N GLU A 160 -0.12 20.25 -22.37
CA GLU A 160 1.04 20.93 -22.97
C GLU A 160 2.13 19.91 -23.36
N TRP A 161 2.48 19.01 -22.45
CA TRP A 161 3.41 17.93 -22.75
C TRP A 161 2.93 17.06 -23.92
N GLU A 162 1.66 16.72 -23.97
CA GLU A 162 1.08 15.95 -25.08
C GLU A 162 1.15 16.68 -26.41
N THR A 163 0.86 17.97 -26.44
CA THR A 163 0.96 18.80 -27.63
C THR A 163 2.37 18.77 -28.19
N LYS A 164 3.37 18.85 -27.34
CA LYS A 164 4.78 18.85 -27.70
C LYS A 164 5.30 17.44 -28.09
N TRP A 165 4.95 16.41 -27.33
CA TRP A 165 5.66 15.14 -27.35
C TRP A 165 4.84 13.90 -27.78
N LYS A 166 3.53 14.01 -27.95
CA LYS A 166 2.65 12.89 -28.31
C LYS A 166 3.11 12.15 -29.58
N LYS A 167 3.61 12.87 -30.58
CA LYS A 167 4.15 12.26 -31.81
C LYS A 167 5.40 11.42 -31.52
N VAL A 168 6.29 11.90 -30.64
CA VAL A 168 7.49 11.18 -30.20
C VAL A 168 7.12 9.92 -29.43
N ALA A 169 6.18 10.02 -28.47
CA ALA A 169 5.70 8.88 -27.68
C ALA A 169 5.02 7.80 -28.55
N ARG A 170 4.36 8.20 -29.65
CA ARG A 170 3.67 7.30 -30.59
C ARG A 170 4.50 6.87 -31.80
N LYS A 171 5.75 7.31 -31.90
CA LYS A 171 6.64 6.97 -33.04
C LYS A 171 6.76 5.44 -33.16
N ARG A 172 6.51 4.93 -34.38
CA ARG A 172 6.70 3.52 -34.73
C ARG A 172 7.93 3.35 -35.60
N GLY A 173 8.54 2.19 -35.56
CA GLY A 173 9.68 1.82 -36.36
C GLY A 173 9.72 0.30 -36.61
N LEU A 174 10.42 -0.12 -37.65
CA LEU A 174 10.62 -1.51 -37.95
C LEU A 174 11.60 -2.13 -36.97
N GLY A 175 11.21 -3.21 -36.28
CA GLY A 175 12.08 -3.95 -35.36
C GLY A 175 12.94 -4.97 -36.10
N ALA A 176 13.89 -5.59 -35.41
CA ALA A 176 14.73 -6.66 -35.96
C ALA A 176 13.93 -7.90 -36.37
N ASP A 177 12.73 -8.05 -35.79
CA ASP A 177 11.78 -9.13 -36.14
C ASP A 177 10.91 -8.82 -37.37
N GLY A 178 11.20 -7.72 -38.09
CA GLY A 178 10.45 -7.29 -39.26
C GLY A 178 9.06 -6.70 -38.94
N LYS A 179 8.70 -6.51 -37.66
CA LYS A 179 7.41 -5.97 -37.26
C LYS A 179 7.50 -4.50 -36.82
N MET A 180 6.39 -3.80 -36.96
CA MET A 180 6.28 -2.41 -36.53
C MET A 180 6.06 -2.31 -35.03
N HIS A 181 7.02 -1.75 -34.30
CA HIS A 181 6.98 -1.52 -32.85
C HIS A 181 6.97 -0.03 -32.49
N TYR A 182 6.52 0.30 -31.28
CA TYR A 182 6.72 1.62 -30.73
C TYR A 182 8.18 1.82 -30.33
N VAL A 183 8.86 2.82 -30.92
CA VAL A 183 10.26 3.15 -30.64
C VAL A 183 10.42 3.52 -29.14
N ASN A 184 9.51 4.34 -28.62
CA ASN A 184 9.51 4.81 -27.24
C ASN A 184 8.42 4.10 -26.42
N LYS A 185 8.39 2.75 -26.44
CA LYS A 185 7.34 1.95 -25.81
C LYS A 185 7.17 2.24 -24.31
N ASN A 186 8.27 2.46 -23.60
CA ASN A 186 8.25 2.73 -22.14
C ASN A 186 7.65 4.10 -21.84
N LEU A 187 8.05 5.15 -22.56
CA LEU A 187 7.47 6.49 -22.44
C LEU A 187 5.97 6.47 -22.76
N ARG A 188 5.60 5.81 -23.86
CA ARG A 188 4.19 5.66 -24.24
C ARG A 188 3.39 4.93 -23.17
N SER A 189 3.92 3.84 -22.63
CA SER A 189 3.27 3.06 -21.56
C SER A 189 3.13 3.89 -20.28
N ALA A 190 4.15 4.66 -19.90
CA ALA A 190 4.13 5.56 -18.77
C ALA A 190 3.04 6.63 -18.92
N TRP A 191 3.03 7.34 -20.04
CA TRP A 191 2.03 8.35 -20.37
C TRP A 191 0.60 7.81 -20.36
N LEU A 192 0.34 6.69 -21.06
CA LEU A 192 -0.99 6.07 -21.08
C LEU A 192 -1.42 5.55 -19.71
N GLY A 193 -0.47 5.12 -18.86
CA GLY A 193 -0.73 4.74 -17.47
C GLY A 193 -1.24 5.91 -16.63
N VAL A 194 -0.62 7.09 -16.75
CA VAL A 194 -1.11 8.31 -16.09
C VAL A 194 -2.51 8.67 -16.58
N ARG A 195 -2.73 8.71 -17.89
CA ARG A 195 -4.06 9.00 -18.48
C ARG A 195 -5.15 8.05 -17.97
N LYS A 196 -4.84 6.76 -17.92
CA LYS A 196 -5.79 5.74 -17.43
C LYS A 196 -6.14 5.94 -15.96
N ASN A 197 -5.17 6.33 -15.13
CA ASN A 197 -5.35 6.46 -13.69
C ASN A 197 -5.82 7.86 -13.28
N MET A 198 -5.82 8.84 -14.20
CA MET A 198 -6.21 10.23 -13.96
C MET A 198 -7.50 10.38 -13.14
N PRO A 199 -8.62 9.68 -13.43
CA PRO A 199 -9.84 9.82 -12.67
C PRO A 199 -9.75 9.40 -11.19
N TYR A 200 -8.66 8.71 -10.81
CA TYR A 200 -8.48 8.16 -9.47
C TYR A 200 -7.29 8.78 -8.71
N LEU A 201 -6.53 9.66 -9.36
CA LEU A 201 -5.34 10.28 -8.76
C LEU A 201 -5.69 11.48 -7.89
N TRP A 202 -6.87 12.07 -8.05
CA TRP A 202 -7.36 13.24 -7.30
C TRP A 202 -8.74 13.01 -6.65
N THR A 203 -9.11 11.77 -6.36
CA THR A 203 -10.34 11.46 -5.62
C THR A 203 -10.39 12.18 -4.27
N PHE A 204 -9.23 12.38 -3.63
CA PHE A 204 -9.08 13.11 -2.37
C PHE A 204 -9.51 14.58 -2.50
N GLU A 205 -9.27 15.21 -3.65
CA GLU A 205 -9.63 16.59 -3.92
C GLU A 205 -11.13 16.73 -4.19
N GLU A 206 -11.69 15.83 -5.02
CA GLU A 206 -13.11 15.80 -5.34
C GLU A 206 -13.99 15.51 -4.11
N HIS A 207 -13.43 14.84 -3.10
CA HIS A 207 -14.12 14.44 -1.86
C HIS A 207 -13.40 14.97 -0.60
N TYR A 208 -12.99 16.23 -0.63
CA TYR A 208 -12.18 16.88 0.41
C TYR A 208 -12.67 16.64 1.84
N GLY A 209 -13.99 16.63 2.09
CA GLY A 209 -14.58 16.43 3.42
C GLY A 209 -14.41 15.01 4.00
N LEU A 210 -13.95 14.03 3.22
CA LEU A 210 -13.82 12.64 3.67
C LEU A 210 -12.45 12.30 4.27
N GLY A 211 -11.49 13.23 4.25
CA GLY A 211 -10.13 12.98 4.78
C GLY A 211 -9.36 11.91 4.02
N ILE A 212 -9.59 11.77 2.71
CA ILE A 212 -8.88 10.84 1.83
C ILE A 212 -7.48 11.41 1.59
N PRO A 213 -6.38 10.66 1.84
CA PRO A 213 -5.04 11.13 1.52
C PRO A 213 -4.71 10.85 0.05
N ASN A 214 -3.81 11.65 -0.52
CA ASN A 214 -3.29 11.44 -1.88
C ASN A 214 -2.27 10.31 -1.99
N THR A 215 -1.71 9.85 -0.87
CA THR A 215 -0.69 8.80 -0.83
C THR A 215 -0.96 7.77 0.25
N ASN A 216 -0.27 6.63 0.15
CA ASN A 216 -0.30 5.53 1.10
C ASN A 216 0.87 5.57 2.11
N ASN A 217 1.56 6.71 2.22
CA ASN A 217 2.80 6.86 3.01
C ASN A 217 2.65 6.40 4.47
N ALA A 218 1.46 6.56 5.06
CA ALA A 218 1.22 6.16 6.45
C ALA A 218 1.29 4.63 6.65
N ILE A 219 0.98 3.83 5.64
CA ILE A 219 1.11 2.36 5.70
C ILE A 219 2.53 1.92 5.31
N GLU A 220 3.19 2.63 4.40
CA GLU A 220 4.58 2.39 4.04
C GLU A 220 5.54 2.66 5.21
N ALA A 221 5.32 3.73 5.97
CA ALA A 221 6.07 4.02 7.19
C ALA A 221 5.91 2.88 8.22
N LEU A 222 4.69 2.35 8.39
CA LEU A 222 4.42 1.20 9.24
C LEU A 222 5.21 -0.04 8.77
N PHE A 223 5.21 -0.34 7.48
CA PHE A 223 5.95 -1.47 6.93
C PHE A 223 7.46 -1.31 7.07
N SER A 224 7.98 -0.10 6.90
CA SER A 224 9.41 0.18 7.09
C SER A 224 9.86 -0.10 8.52
N ASP A 225 9.12 0.40 9.52
CA ASP A 225 9.39 0.14 10.93
C ASP A 225 9.30 -1.35 11.29
N MET A 226 8.28 -2.05 10.78
CA MET A 226 8.14 -3.49 10.95
C MET A 226 9.32 -4.26 10.36
N LYS A 227 9.76 -3.93 9.15
CA LYS A 227 10.92 -4.55 8.51
C LYS A 227 12.19 -4.34 9.33
N GLN A 228 12.39 -3.15 9.87
CA GLN A 228 13.52 -2.84 10.75
C GLN A 228 13.50 -3.69 12.02
N LYS A 229 12.35 -3.78 12.71
CA LYS A 229 12.21 -4.60 13.92
C LYS A 229 12.40 -6.09 13.64
N LEU A 230 11.87 -6.61 12.54
CA LEU A 230 12.04 -8.01 12.17
C LEU A 230 13.49 -8.40 11.82
N ARG A 231 14.29 -7.45 11.30
CA ARG A 231 15.73 -7.67 11.07
C ARG A 231 16.48 -8.04 12.35
N LEU A 232 16.05 -7.52 13.49
CA LEU A 232 16.64 -7.83 14.81
C LEU A 232 16.29 -9.26 15.29
N HIS A 233 15.29 -9.91 14.67
CA HIS A 233 14.73 -11.20 15.09
C HIS A 233 14.83 -12.27 13.99
N ARG A 234 15.99 -12.39 13.32
CA ARG A 234 16.19 -13.30 12.16
C ARG A 234 15.96 -14.78 12.47
N GLY A 235 16.12 -15.23 13.72
CA GLY A 235 15.99 -16.63 14.13
C GLY A 235 14.57 -17.06 14.53
N LEU A 236 13.54 -16.26 14.26
CA LEU A 236 12.17 -16.64 14.59
C LEU A 236 11.61 -17.68 13.60
N SER A 237 10.93 -18.72 14.15
CA SER A 237 10.10 -19.59 13.32
C SER A 237 8.98 -18.78 12.63
N MET A 238 8.42 -19.32 11.55
CA MET A 238 7.34 -18.64 10.79
C MET A 238 6.15 -18.28 11.69
N GLU A 239 5.70 -19.18 12.53
CA GLU A 239 4.62 -18.96 13.50
C GLU A 239 4.89 -17.77 14.43
N ARG A 240 6.10 -17.73 15.01
CA ARG A 240 6.52 -16.62 15.89
C ARG A 240 6.67 -15.32 15.14
N ARG A 241 7.11 -15.37 13.88
CA ARG A 241 7.22 -14.20 13.01
C ARG A 241 5.83 -13.63 12.72
N LYS A 242 4.85 -14.45 12.35
CA LYS A 242 3.46 -14.04 12.17
C LYS A 242 2.89 -13.39 13.43
N LEU A 243 3.09 -14.02 14.60
CA LEU A 243 2.64 -13.47 15.87
C LEU A 243 3.28 -12.11 16.20
N LEU A 244 4.58 -11.96 15.95
CA LEU A 244 5.27 -10.68 16.16
C LEU A 244 4.75 -9.61 15.22
N ILE A 245 4.56 -9.93 13.92
CA ILE A 245 3.98 -9.01 12.94
C ILE A 245 2.59 -8.57 13.37
N SER A 246 1.69 -9.50 13.72
CA SER A 246 0.33 -9.17 14.19
C SER A 246 0.36 -8.21 15.38
N ARG A 247 1.25 -8.43 16.34
CA ARG A 247 1.41 -7.55 17.50
C ARG A 247 1.94 -6.18 17.13
N LEU A 248 2.92 -6.10 16.23
CA LEU A 248 3.44 -4.82 15.77
C LEU A 248 2.37 -4.03 15.02
N LEU A 249 1.59 -4.65 14.15
CA LEU A 249 0.50 -4.02 13.43
C LEU A 249 -0.54 -3.42 14.38
N ILE A 250 -0.92 -4.14 15.43
CA ILE A 250 -1.91 -3.67 16.41
C ILE A 250 -1.30 -2.64 17.36
N ALA A 251 -0.06 -2.82 17.81
CA ALA A 251 0.60 -1.92 18.74
C ALA A 251 0.92 -0.54 18.14
N HIS A 252 1.11 -0.44 16.82
CA HIS A 252 1.33 0.83 16.12
C HIS A 252 0.07 1.65 15.91
N SER A 253 -1.07 1.19 16.38
CA SER A 253 -2.29 1.98 16.34
C SER A 253 -2.30 3.01 17.46
N PRO A 254 -2.46 4.31 17.16
CA PRO A 254 -2.24 5.40 18.14
C PRO A 254 -3.24 5.45 19.30
N TYR A 255 -4.32 4.65 19.26
CA TYR A 255 -5.33 4.63 20.32
C TYR A 255 -5.61 3.21 20.79
N ARG A 256 -5.24 2.91 22.04
CA ARG A 256 -5.79 1.81 22.80
C ARG A 256 -7.09 2.30 23.43
N THR A 257 -8.24 1.93 22.92
CA THR A 257 -9.47 2.06 23.70
C THR A 257 -9.53 0.89 24.68
N GLY A 258 -9.63 1.22 25.96
CA GLY A 258 -9.95 0.24 26.98
C GLY A 258 -11.39 -0.24 26.80
N ALA A 259 -11.58 -1.49 27.14
CA ALA A 259 -12.81 -2.19 27.49
C ALA A 259 -13.92 -2.35 26.43
N GLY A 260 -14.19 -3.57 26.09
CA GLY A 260 -15.53 -4.10 25.89
C GLY A 260 -16.05 -4.17 24.47
N GLY A 261 -15.56 -5.11 23.73
CA GLY A 261 -16.22 -5.65 22.54
C GLY A 261 -15.33 -6.73 21.96
N GLU A 262 -15.69 -7.99 22.16
CA GLU A 262 -15.04 -9.11 21.47
C GLU A 262 -15.37 -9.02 19.98
N ILE A 263 -14.55 -8.30 19.24
CA ILE A 263 -14.55 -8.44 17.77
C ILE A 263 -13.82 -9.73 17.47
N ARG A 264 -14.54 -10.70 16.92
CA ARG A 264 -13.94 -11.97 16.48
C ARG A 264 -12.77 -11.66 15.55
N SER A 265 -11.61 -12.16 15.89
CA SER A 265 -10.42 -12.04 15.05
C SER A 265 -10.66 -12.81 13.74
N PRO A 266 -10.22 -12.32 12.57
CA PRO A 266 -10.25 -13.09 11.33
C PRO A 266 -9.42 -14.38 11.40
N PHE A 267 -8.86 -14.72 12.56
CA PHE A 267 -8.01 -15.89 12.82
C PHE A 267 -8.63 -16.91 13.78
N ASP A 268 -9.93 -16.79 14.11
CA ASP A 268 -10.63 -17.72 14.99
C ASP A 268 -11.28 -18.90 14.22
N THR A 269 -10.71 -19.27 13.06
CA THR A 269 -11.02 -20.51 12.34
C THR A 269 -9.85 -21.46 12.40
#